data_b7b5c8cc3bf4ec65cb07ebb9f8d74d9f
#
_entry.id   b7b5c8cc3bf4ec65cb07ebb9f8d74d9f
#
_cell.length_a   1.000
_cell.length_b   1.000
_cell.length_c   1.000
_cell.angle_alpha   90.00
_cell.angle_beta   90.00
_cell.angle_gamma   90.00
#
_symmetry.space_group_name_H-M   'P 1'
#
loop_
_entity.id
_entity.type
_entity.pdbx_description
1 polymer ?
#
loop_
_entity_poly.entity_id
_entity_poly.type
_entity_poly.pdbx_seq_one_letter_code
_entity_poly.pdbx_strand_id
1 'polypeptide(L)'
;LKAAKTIYSFLPKCTDTDGRMFFTVTADGRELQKRRYYFSETFAAIGCAELYKATGDKEVLESAEKYFTVAYECFTGVRKNQPKINPDNIDSKALSPVMIMLATAQVMRSVEGLYDKYNKICGECLAEILNGGYLTERALLESVTKKGEFINSPNGRIVNPGHSLEAAWFIMAEGLV
;
A
#
# COMPACT_ATOMS: atom_id res chain seq x y z
N LEU A 1 -22.72 3.52 -6.20
CA LEU A 1 -22.70 4.30 -4.97
C LEU A 1 -23.31 3.55 -3.77
N LYS A 2 -24.52 2.91 -3.88
CA LYS A 2 -25.16 2.17 -2.77
C LYS A 2 -24.24 1.09 -2.20
N ALA A 3 -23.68 0.21 -3.05
CA ALA A 3 -22.76 -0.84 -2.62
C ALA A 3 -21.53 -0.27 -1.89
N ALA A 4 -20.92 0.80 -2.42
CA ALA A 4 -19.77 1.45 -1.80
C ALA A 4 -20.09 1.98 -0.38
N LYS A 5 -21.26 2.63 -0.21
CA LYS A 5 -21.72 3.08 1.12
C LYS A 5 -21.96 1.92 2.09
N THR A 6 -22.51 0.79 1.59
CA THR A 6 -22.69 -0.41 2.42
C THR A 6 -21.36 -0.99 2.86
N ILE A 7 -20.36 -1.05 1.98
CA ILE A 7 -19.00 -1.51 2.31
C ILE A 7 -18.36 -0.55 3.31
N TYR A 8 -18.44 0.75 3.08
CA TYR A 8 -17.90 1.78 3.98
C TYR A 8 -18.48 1.65 5.40
N SER A 9 -19.80 1.50 5.53
CA SER A 9 -20.45 1.33 6.83
C SER A 9 -20.03 0.07 7.58
N PHE A 10 -19.43 -0.90 6.89
CA PHE A 10 -18.92 -2.13 7.49
C PHE A 10 -17.45 -2.03 7.96
N LEU A 11 -16.65 -1.05 7.43
CA LEU A 11 -15.23 -0.92 7.76
C LEU A 11 -14.92 -0.82 9.26
N PRO A 12 -15.73 -0.13 10.11
CA PRO A 12 -15.46 -0.11 11.53
C PRO A 12 -15.39 -1.49 12.18
N LYS A 13 -16.17 -2.46 11.68
CA LYS A 13 -16.15 -3.86 12.15
C LYS A 13 -14.89 -4.62 11.67
N CYS A 14 -14.23 -4.12 10.63
CA CYS A 14 -13.00 -4.70 10.10
C CYS A 14 -11.74 -4.13 10.77
N THR A 15 -11.88 -3.20 11.72
CA THR A 15 -10.78 -2.47 12.35
C THR A 15 -10.69 -2.87 13.83
N ASP A 16 -9.50 -3.26 14.25
CA ASP A 16 -9.19 -3.59 15.63
C ASP A 16 -8.97 -2.33 16.49
N THR A 17 -8.92 -2.49 17.80
CA THR A 17 -8.73 -1.43 18.80
C THR A 17 -7.42 -0.65 18.64
N ASP A 18 -6.40 -1.29 18.04
CA ASP A 18 -5.11 -0.65 17.71
C ASP A 18 -5.14 0.14 16.39
N GLY A 19 -6.29 0.22 15.72
CA GLY A 19 -6.47 0.91 14.44
C GLY A 19 -6.04 0.10 13.21
N ARG A 20 -5.49 -1.11 13.40
CA ARG A 20 -5.13 -2.02 12.32
C ARG A 20 -6.35 -2.80 11.83
N MET A 21 -6.38 -3.10 10.54
CA MET A 21 -7.46 -3.88 9.96
C MET A 21 -7.22 -5.39 10.08
N PHE A 22 -8.32 -6.13 10.22
CA PHE A 22 -8.31 -7.57 9.99
C PHE A 22 -8.20 -7.85 8.49
N PHE A 23 -7.52 -8.93 8.16
CA PHE A 23 -7.46 -9.43 6.78
C PHE A 23 -8.75 -10.15 6.39
N THR A 24 -9.32 -10.88 7.32
CA THR A 24 -10.60 -11.58 7.16
C THR A 24 -11.44 -11.43 8.42
N VAL A 25 -12.74 -11.24 8.19
CA VAL A 25 -13.79 -11.22 9.23
C VAL A 25 -14.96 -12.08 8.78
N THR A 26 -15.82 -12.47 9.71
CA THR A 26 -17.10 -13.11 9.39
C THR A 26 -18.07 -12.11 8.75
N ALA A 27 -19.16 -12.57 8.16
CA ALA A 27 -20.18 -11.71 7.54
C ALA A 27 -20.84 -10.72 8.54
N ASP A 28 -20.85 -11.04 9.83
CA ASP A 28 -21.32 -10.19 10.92
C ASP A 28 -20.21 -9.29 11.53
N GLY A 29 -18.96 -9.44 11.07
CA GLY A 29 -17.82 -8.57 11.43
C GLY A 29 -16.98 -9.09 12.58
N ARG A 30 -17.09 -10.37 12.98
CA ARG A 30 -16.17 -10.96 13.96
C ARG A 30 -14.82 -11.26 13.34
N GLU A 31 -13.75 -11.02 14.09
CA GLU A 31 -12.38 -11.27 13.64
C GLU A 31 -12.15 -12.76 13.33
N LEU A 32 -11.43 -13.01 12.22
CA LEU A 32 -10.94 -14.33 11.86
C LEU A 32 -9.43 -14.35 11.70
N GLN A 33 -8.86 -13.33 11.04
CA GLN A 33 -7.43 -13.29 10.79
C GLN A 33 -6.93 -11.86 10.71
N LYS A 34 -5.86 -11.54 11.46
CA LYS A 34 -5.10 -10.30 11.36
C LYS A 34 -3.79 -10.56 10.62
N ARG A 35 -3.54 -9.81 9.54
CA ARG A 35 -2.30 -9.93 8.77
C ARG A 35 -1.21 -9.03 9.32
N ARG A 36 0.03 -9.42 9.06
CA ARG A 36 1.24 -8.64 9.36
C ARG A 36 1.50 -7.51 8.36
N TYR A 37 0.86 -7.59 7.17
CA TYR A 37 0.90 -6.55 6.16
C TYR A 37 -0.17 -5.49 6.41
N TYR A 38 0.01 -4.31 5.83
CA TYR A 38 -0.89 -3.17 5.92
C TYR A 38 -1.72 -2.95 4.64
N PHE A 39 -1.83 -3.97 3.78
CA PHE A 39 -2.54 -3.83 2.49
C PHE A 39 -4.05 -3.66 2.65
N SER A 40 -4.65 -4.17 3.73
CA SER A 40 -6.06 -3.89 4.03
C SER A 40 -6.30 -2.41 4.27
N GLU A 41 -5.41 -1.77 5.01
CA GLU A 41 -5.44 -0.33 5.31
C GLU A 41 -5.23 0.52 4.04
N THR A 42 -4.33 0.11 3.12
CA THR A 42 -4.14 0.84 1.85
C THR A 42 -5.39 0.78 0.99
N PHE A 43 -6.02 -0.38 0.84
CA PHE A 43 -7.27 -0.51 0.09
C PHE A 43 -8.44 0.21 0.77
N ALA A 44 -8.50 0.25 2.10
CA ALA A 44 -9.50 1.05 2.81
C ALA A 44 -9.29 2.55 2.55
N ALA A 45 -8.05 3.04 2.57
CA ALA A 45 -7.73 4.43 2.24
C ALA A 45 -8.16 4.78 0.80
N ILE A 46 -7.80 3.94 -0.19
CA ILE A 46 -8.21 4.10 -1.59
C ILE A 46 -9.74 4.13 -1.72
N GLY A 47 -10.42 3.14 -1.14
CA GLY A 47 -11.88 3.04 -1.24
C GLY A 47 -12.61 4.23 -0.60
N CYS A 48 -12.12 4.71 0.56
CA CYS A 48 -12.65 5.90 1.21
C CYS A 48 -12.37 7.18 0.39
N ALA A 49 -11.16 7.35 -0.15
CA ALA A 49 -10.82 8.51 -0.98
C ALA A 49 -11.72 8.59 -2.23
N GLU A 50 -11.92 7.47 -2.92
CA GLU A 50 -12.81 7.40 -4.08
C GLU A 50 -14.28 7.64 -3.70
N LEU A 51 -14.73 7.12 -2.56
CA LEU A 51 -16.08 7.38 -2.06
C LEU A 51 -16.27 8.85 -1.69
N TYR A 52 -15.26 9.49 -1.09
CA TYR A 52 -15.28 10.93 -0.82
C TYR A 52 -15.42 11.75 -2.12
N LYS A 53 -14.61 11.45 -3.13
CA LYS A 53 -14.72 12.14 -4.44
C LYS A 53 -16.11 12.03 -5.05
N ALA A 54 -16.82 10.91 -4.79
CA ALA A 54 -18.18 10.70 -5.28
C ALA A 54 -19.29 11.32 -4.41
N THR A 55 -19.02 11.67 -3.17
CA THR A 55 -20.05 12.09 -2.21
C THR A 55 -19.83 13.45 -1.58
N GLY A 56 -18.57 13.91 -1.50
CA GLY A 56 -18.19 15.10 -0.74
C GLY A 56 -18.27 14.95 0.78
N ASP A 57 -18.47 13.72 1.29
CA ASP A 57 -18.66 13.45 2.71
C ASP A 57 -17.33 13.53 3.47
N LYS A 58 -17.16 14.52 4.33
CA LYS A 58 -15.93 14.78 5.06
C LYS A 58 -15.55 13.67 6.04
N GLU A 59 -16.51 12.97 6.64
CA GLU A 59 -16.22 11.83 7.54
C GLU A 59 -15.56 10.67 6.76
N VAL A 60 -15.94 10.53 5.50
CA VAL A 60 -15.31 9.54 4.61
C VAL A 60 -13.86 9.94 4.29
N LEU A 61 -13.59 11.23 4.09
CA LEU A 61 -12.22 11.72 3.88
C LEU A 61 -11.35 11.53 5.12
N GLU A 62 -11.86 11.84 6.30
CA GLU A 62 -11.16 11.59 7.57
C GLU A 62 -10.82 10.13 7.74
N SER A 63 -11.73 9.23 7.33
CA SER A 63 -11.49 7.80 7.34
C SER A 63 -10.38 7.40 6.35
N ALA A 64 -10.35 7.98 5.15
CA ALA A 64 -9.30 7.74 4.16
C ALA A 64 -7.91 8.14 4.71
N GLU A 65 -7.81 9.34 5.30
CA GLU A 65 -6.57 9.83 5.89
C GLU A 65 -6.13 9.00 7.10
N LYS A 66 -7.06 8.54 7.93
CA LYS A 66 -6.78 7.66 9.06
C LYS A 66 -6.18 6.32 8.59
N TYR A 67 -6.80 5.65 7.63
CA TYR A 67 -6.30 4.38 7.11
C TYR A 67 -4.96 4.55 6.39
N PHE A 68 -4.81 5.65 5.61
CA PHE A 68 -3.52 5.97 5.00
C PHE A 68 -2.43 6.17 6.05
N THR A 69 -2.70 6.92 7.12
CA THR A 69 -1.72 7.18 8.19
C THR A 69 -1.25 5.87 8.83
N VAL A 70 -2.18 4.97 9.16
CA VAL A 70 -1.83 3.65 9.72
C VAL A 70 -0.97 2.84 8.75
N ALA A 71 -1.33 2.81 7.46
CA ALA A 71 -0.55 2.12 6.44
C ALA A 71 0.86 2.71 6.29
N TYR A 72 0.97 4.03 6.26
CA TYR A 72 2.24 4.75 6.11
C TYR A 72 3.16 4.58 7.32
N GLU A 73 2.62 4.64 8.54
CA GLU A 73 3.37 4.32 9.77
C GLU A 73 3.93 2.90 9.75
N CYS A 74 3.16 1.94 9.22
CA CYS A 74 3.62 0.57 9.04
C CYS A 74 4.71 0.46 7.95
N PHE A 75 4.55 1.18 6.85
CA PHE A 75 5.49 1.22 5.73
C PHE A 75 6.84 1.80 6.15
N THR A 76 6.82 2.91 6.88
CA THR A 76 8.04 3.59 7.36
C THR A 76 8.66 2.93 8.59
N GLY A 77 8.00 1.94 9.20
CA GLY A 77 8.47 1.26 10.40
C GLY A 77 8.24 2.04 11.71
N VAL A 78 7.57 3.19 11.67
CA VAL A 78 7.15 3.95 12.87
C VAL A 78 6.21 3.08 13.71
N ARG A 79 5.25 2.43 13.07
CA ARG A 79 4.43 1.41 13.69
C ARG A 79 5.05 0.03 13.45
N LYS A 80 5.43 -0.64 14.50
CA LYS A 80 6.02 -1.98 14.40
C LYS A 80 4.99 -3.00 13.87
N ASN A 81 5.30 -3.59 12.73
CA ASN A 81 4.64 -4.78 12.23
C ASN A 81 5.42 -6.01 12.70
N GLN A 82 4.70 -7.05 13.10
CA GLN A 82 5.35 -8.33 13.37
C GLN A 82 5.82 -8.93 12.02
N PRO A 83 7.12 -9.02 11.73
CA PRO A 83 7.59 -9.52 10.44
C PRO A 83 7.28 -11.01 10.29
N LYS A 84 7.08 -11.48 9.05
CA LYS A 84 6.94 -12.90 8.75
C LYS A 84 8.23 -13.67 9.02
N ILE A 85 9.35 -13.02 8.80
CA ILE A 85 10.70 -13.55 8.90
C ILE A 85 11.49 -12.52 9.68
N ASN A 86 12.38 -12.97 10.56
CA ASN A 86 13.24 -12.05 11.29
C ASN A 86 14.09 -11.23 10.30
N PRO A 87 13.91 -9.89 10.22
CA PRO A 87 14.61 -9.05 9.25
C PRO A 87 16.13 -8.99 9.50
N ASP A 88 16.58 -9.37 10.70
CA ASP A 88 18.01 -9.41 11.03
C ASP A 88 18.72 -10.59 10.35
N ASN A 89 17.96 -11.64 9.99
CA ASN A 89 18.48 -12.85 9.36
C ASN A 89 18.33 -12.85 7.83
N ILE A 90 17.71 -11.81 7.25
CA ILE A 90 17.50 -11.74 5.80
C ILE A 90 17.85 -10.34 5.30
N ASP A 91 18.85 -10.30 4.43
CA ASP A 91 19.21 -9.11 3.69
C ASP A 91 18.37 -8.99 2.42
N SER A 92 17.09 -8.62 2.57
CA SER A 92 16.22 -8.38 1.43
C SER A 92 15.16 -7.31 1.71
N LYS A 93 14.75 -6.64 0.64
CA LYS A 93 13.56 -5.78 0.58
C LYS A 93 12.69 -6.21 -0.60
N ALA A 94 11.37 -6.05 -0.48
CA ALA A 94 10.39 -6.49 -1.47
C ALA A 94 9.80 -5.30 -2.23
N LEU A 95 9.41 -5.53 -3.49
CA LEU A 95 8.77 -4.55 -4.37
C LEU A 95 7.34 -4.20 -3.92
N SER A 96 6.54 -5.19 -3.53
CA SER A 96 5.10 -5.00 -3.27
C SER A 96 4.76 -3.94 -2.22
N PRO A 97 5.53 -3.74 -1.12
CA PRO A 97 5.24 -2.66 -0.16
C PRO A 97 5.36 -1.26 -0.75
N VAL A 98 6.40 -1.00 -1.55
CA VAL A 98 6.60 0.32 -2.15
C VAL A 98 5.63 0.55 -3.30
N MET A 99 5.31 -0.48 -4.07
CA MET A 99 4.37 -0.43 -5.17
C MET A 99 2.95 -0.08 -4.69
N ILE A 100 2.45 -0.77 -3.65
CA ILE A 100 1.11 -0.47 -3.11
C ILE A 100 1.05 0.90 -2.42
N MET A 101 2.16 1.34 -1.82
CA MET A 101 2.22 2.68 -1.21
C MET A 101 2.18 3.76 -2.29
N LEU A 102 2.89 3.59 -3.42
CA LEU A 102 2.79 4.49 -4.56
C LEU A 102 1.35 4.63 -5.04
N ALA A 103 0.69 3.51 -5.36
CA ALA A 103 -0.70 3.51 -5.82
C ALA A 103 -1.65 4.18 -4.82
N THR A 104 -1.48 3.92 -3.53
CA THR A 104 -2.32 4.52 -2.48
C THR A 104 -2.09 6.02 -2.40
N ALA A 105 -0.83 6.47 -2.42
CA ALA A 105 -0.48 7.89 -2.38
C ALA A 105 -0.99 8.64 -3.63
N GLN A 106 -0.96 8.02 -4.81
CA GLN A 106 -1.52 8.58 -6.05
C GLN A 106 -3.02 8.85 -5.93
N VAL A 107 -3.77 7.90 -5.38
CA VAL A 107 -5.22 8.09 -5.15
C VAL A 107 -5.47 9.19 -4.12
N MET A 108 -4.74 9.19 -3.00
CA MET A 108 -4.87 10.24 -1.98
C MET A 108 -4.51 11.62 -2.54
N ARG A 109 -3.45 11.71 -3.35
CA ARG A 109 -3.01 12.94 -4.03
C ARG A 109 -4.09 13.49 -4.97
N SER A 110 -4.88 12.64 -5.59
CA SER A 110 -5.96 13.04 -6.52
C SER A 110 -7.17 13.67 -5.83
N VAL A 111 -7.22 13.66 -4.50
CA VAL A 111 -8.26 14.36 -3.73
C VAL A 111 -7.92 15.85 -3.68
N GLU A 112 -8.91 16.70 -3.95
CA GLU A 112 -8.74 18.14 -3.93
C GLU A 112 -8.20 18.65 -2.58
N GLY A 113 -7.17 19.47 -2.63
CA GLY A 113 -6.51 20.03 -1.43
C GLY A 113 -5.46 19.12 -0.78
N LEU A 114 -5.27 17.89 -1.27
CA LEU A 114 -4.31 16.95 -0.70
C LEU A 114 -3.05 16.72 -1.56
N TYR A 115 -2.92 17.43 -2.69
CA TYR A 115 -1.83 17.22 -3.66
C TYR A 115 -0.46 17.31 -2.99
N ASP A 116 -0.12 18.41 -2.35
CA ASP A 116 1.22 18.64 -1.80
C ASP A 116 1.58 17.62 -0.71
N LYS A 117 0.58 17.21 0.09
CA LYS A 117 0.77 16.24 1.18
C LYS A 117 1.25 14.89 0.66
N TYR A 118 0.67 14.39 -0.43
CA TYR A 118 0.95 13.05 -0.94
C TYR A 118 1.94 13.01 -2.10
N ASN A 119 2.16 14.12 -2.80
CA ASN A 119 3.06 14.19 -3.94
C ASN A 119 4.50 13.80 -3.59
N LYS A 120 4.99 14.22 -2.42
CA LYS A 120 6.32 13.84 -1.92
C LYS A 120 6.43 12.32 -1.75
N ILE A 121 5.40 11.68 -1.19
CA ILE A 121 5.38 10.23 -0.98
C ILE A 121 5.37 9.49 -2.32
N CYS A 122 4.63 9.98 -3.31
CA CYS A 122 4.67 9.45 -4.67
C CYS A 122 6.08 9.50 -5.25
N GLY A 123 6.75 10.64 -5.15
CA GLY A 123 8.13 10.81 -5.64
C GLY A 123 9.14 9.89 -4.93
N GLU A 124 9.04 9.73 -3.62
CA GLU A 124 9.90 8.84 -2.84
C GLU A 124 9.69 7.36 -3.24
N CYS A 125 8.43 6.92 -3.36
CA CYS A 125 8.11 5.56 -3.79
C CYS A 125 8.55 5.31 -5.24
N LEU A 126 8.33 6.25 -6.15
CA LEU A 126 8.77 6.16 -7.54
C LEU A 126 10.29 6.02 -7.62
N ALA A 127 11.03 6.87 -6.90
CA ALA A 127 12.48 6.82 -6.85
C ALA A 127 12.98 5.48 -6.32
N GLU A 128 12.34 4.93 -5.29
CA GLU A 128 12.70 3.62 -4.75
C GLU A 128 12.44 2.49 -5.76
N ILE A 129 11.33 2.50 -6.50
CA ILE A 129 11.05 1.49 -7.52
C ILE A 129 12.09 1.56 -8.65
N LEU A 130 12.40 2.75 -9.14
CA LEU A 130 13.28 2.94 -10.29
C LEU A 130 14.76 2.74 -9.96
N ASN A 131 15.20 3.17 -8.76
CA ASN A 131 16.62 3.22 -8.38
C ASN A 131 16.97 2.26 -7.24
N GLY A 132 15.98 1.60 -6.64
CA GLY A 132 16.17 0.68 -5.50
C GLY A 132 16.71 -0.69 -5.87
N GLY A 133 17.05 -0.92 -7.16
CA GLY A 133 17.65 -2.15 -7.66
C GLY A 133 16.64 -3.19 -8.17
N TYR A 134 15.34 -2.92 -8.08
CA TYR A 134 14.30 -3.85 -8.58
C TYR A 134 14.28 -3.93 -10.11
N LEU A 135 14.53 -2.80 -10.80
CA LEU A 135 14.48 -2.73 -12.25
C LEU A 135 15.82 -3.19 -12.84
N THR A 136 15.75 -4.18 -13.73
CA THR A 136 16.87 -4.67 -14.53
C THR A 136 16.61 -4.35 -16.01
N GLU A 137 17.59 -4.61 -16.89
CA GLU A 137 17.40 -4.49 -18.34
C GLU A 137 16.28 -5.39 -18.90
N ARG A 138 15.87 -6.41 -18.18
CA ARG A 138 14.96 -7.46 -18.68
C ARG A 138 13.70 -7.65 -17.86
N ALA A 139 13.69 -7.24 -16.57
CA ALA A 139 12.62 -7.58 -15.67
C ALA A 139 12.56 -6.65 -14.46
N LEU A 140 11.40 -6.60 -13.83
CA LEU A 140 11.18 -6.01 -12.52
C LEU A 140 11.16 -7.14 -11.48
N LEU A 141 12.15 -7.15 -10.58
CA LEU A 141 12.34 -8.19 -9.58
C LEU A 141 11.41 -8.00 -8.38
N GLU A 142 10.92 -9.10 -7.81
CA GLU A 142 10.08 -9.08 -6.59
C GLU A 142 10.86 -8.71 -5.34
N SER A 143 12.17 -8.99 -5.31
CA SER A 143 13.02 -8.70 -4.16
C SER A 143 14.47 -8.52 -4.54
N VAL A 144 15.15 -7.65 -3.79
CA VAL A 144 16.58 -7.38 -3.89
C VAL A 144 17.17 -7.29 -2.49
N THR A 145 18.50 -7.22 -2.34
CA THR A 145 19.11 -6.94 -1.04
C THR A 145 18.67 -5.57 -0.52
N LYS A 146 18.85 -5.29 0.76
CA LYS A 146 18.57 -3.95 1.33
C LYS A 146 19.35 -2.84 0.63
N LYS A 147 20.50 -3.17 0.03
CA LYS A 147 21.33 -2.26 -0.78
C LYS A 147 20.89 -2.15 -2.24
N GLY A 148 19.91 -2.91 -2.68
CA GLY A 148 19.45 -2.92 -4.08
C GLY A 148 20.23 -3.87 -4.99
N GLU A 149 21.01 -4.79 -4.44
CA GLU A 149 21.79 -5.75 -5.24
C GLU A 149 20.94 -7.00 -5.55
N PHE A 150 21.26 -7.65 -6.66
CA PHE A 150 20.62 -8.91 -7.07
C PHE A 150 20.87 -10.03 -6.05
N ILE A 151 19.82 -10.74 -5.66
CA ILE A 151 19.91 -11.89 -4.76
C ILE A 151 20.11 -13.15 -5.63
N ASN A 152 21.30 -13.75 -5.59
CA ASN A 152 21.60 -14.99 -6.35
C ASN A 152 21.02 -16.23 -5.67
N SER A 153 19.69 -16.32 -5.67
CA SER A 153 18.93 -17.45 -5.15
C SER A 153 17.66 -17.66 -5.97
N PRO A 154 16.95 -18.79 -5.84
CA PRO A 154 15.64 -18.96 -6.49
C PRO A 154 14.67 -17.82 -6.18
N ASN A 155 14.61 -17.36 -4.93
CA ASN A 155 13.71 -16.26 -4.53
C ASN A 155 14.10 -14.92 -5.16
N GLY A 156 15.40 -14.63 -5.32
CA GLY A 156 15.86 -13.37 -5.95
C GLY A 156 15.67 -13.33 -7.47
N ARG A 157 15.30 -14.45 -8.08
CA ARG A 157 15.01 -14.57 -9.53
C ARG A 157 13.52 -14.52 -9.84
N ILE A 158 12.67 -14.32 -8.84
CA ILE A 158 11.22 -14.28 -9.03
C ILE A 158 10.83 -12.96 -9.69
N VAL A 159 10.04 -13.07 -10.75
CA VAL A 159 9.32 -12.01 -11.43
C VAL A 159 7.85 -12.36 -11.38
N ASN A 160 7.03 -11.45 -10.89
CA ASN A 160 5.58 -11.58 -10.94
C ASN A 160 5.05 -10.71 -12.09
N PRO A 161 4.56 -11.30 -13.20
CA PRO A 161 4.06 -10.52 -14.34
C PRO A 161 2.93 -9.56 -13.96
N GLY A 162 2.04 -9.94 -13.04
CA GLY A 162 0.97 -9.07 -12.53
C GLY A 162 1.53 -7.83 -11.83
N HIS A 163 2.44 -8.00 -10.87
CA HIS A 163 3.10 -6.89 -10.19
C HIS A 163 3.92 -6.02 -11.15
N SER A 164 4.58 -6.62 -12.14
CA SER A 164 5.33 -5.86 -13.13
C SER A 164 4.44 -4.95 -13.97
N LEU A 165 3.26 -5.44 -14.38
CA LEU A 165 2.27 -4.66 -15.13
C LEU A 165 1.61 -3.57 -14.25
N GLU A 166 1.29 -3.89 -13.00
CA GLU A 166 0.79 -2.90 -12.04
C GLU A 166 1.80 -1.79 -11.78
N ALA A 167 3.06 -2.14 -11.50
CA ALA A 167 4.11 -1.15 -11.30
C ALA A 167 4.32 -0.28 -12.54
N ALA A 168 4.32 -0.86 -13.75
CA ALA A 168 4.43 -0.11 -15.00
C ALA A 168 3.26 0.89 -15.14
N TRP A 169 2.04 0.48 -14.83
CA TRP A 169 0.88 1.36 -14.85
C TRP A 169 1.02 2.50 -13.83
N PHE A 170 1.41 2.21 -12.58
CA PHE A 170 1.60 3.25 -11.56
C PHE A 170 2.71 4.24 -11.94
N ILE A 171 3.82 3.76 -12.52
CA ILE A 171 4.91 4.60 -13.02
C ILE A 171 4.43 5.51 -14.17
N MET A 172 3.68 4.96 -15.13
CA MET A 172 3.11 5.75 -16.24
C MET A 172 2.15 6.83 -15.73
N ALA A 173 1.36 6.55 -14.68
CA ALA A 173 0.49 7.54 -14.08
C ALA A 173 1.26 8.73 -13.48
N GLU A 174 2.49 8.53 -12.98
CA GLU A 174 3.36 9.63 -12.53
C GLU A 174 3.88 10.48 -13.68
N GLY A 175 4.06 9.91 -14.87
CA GLY A 175 4.51 10.66 -16.05
C GLY A 175 3.43 11.55 -16.67
N LEU A 176 2.20 11.48 -16.20
CA LEU A 176 1.05 12.27 -16.69
C LEU A 176 0.68 13.44 -15.75
N VAL A 177 1.39 13.66 -14.66
CA VAL A 177 1.10 14.69 -13.62
C VAL A 177 1.98 15.92 -13.76
#